data_0d3ab4926d071bb1e50914dbcf7ba5f0
#
_entry.id   0d3ab4926d071bb1e50914dbcf7ba5f0
#
_cell.length_a   1.000
_cell.length_b   1.000
_cell.length_c   1.000
_cell.angle_alpha   90.00
_cell.angle_beta   90.00
_cell.angle_gamma   90.00
#
_symmetry.space_group_name_H-M   'P 1'
#
loop_
_entity.id
_entity.type
_entity.pdbx_description
1 polymer ?
#
loop_
_entity_poly.entity_id
_entity_poly.type
_entity_poly.pdbx_seq_one_letter_code
_entity_poly.pdbx_strand_id
1 'polypeptide(L)'
;FDASRKRALPYLPQVIGVVTSPAGAVIRDILHRLRDRFPRHVLIWPVAVQGQACAGEVAAAIRGFNAIEPGGPIPRPDLLIVARGGGSLEDLWGFNEEIVVRAVANSRIPLISAVGHETDTTLIDYASDLRAPTPTAAAELAVPVRLDLLATLDALSARLSRALAQGAANRSQRLRDLSRA
;
A
#
# COMPACT_ATOMS: atom_id res chain seq x y z
N PHE A 1 -12.82 -15.11 5.91
CA PHE A 1 -11.51 -15.37 5.24
C PHE A 1 -11.66 -15.76 3.76
N ASP A 2 -12.88 -15.64 3.20
CA ASP A 2 -13.15 -15.98 1.80
C ASP A 2 -12.38 -15.03 0.86
N ALA A 3 -11.72 -15.61 -0.14
CA ALA A 3 -10.95 -14.86 -1.15
C ALA A 3 -11.82 -13.86 -1.93
N SER A 4 -13.10 -14.13 -2.11
CA SER A 4 -14.05 -13.23 -2.79
C SER A 4 -14.29 -11.91 -2.05
N ARG A 5 -13.95 -11.84 -0.76
CA ARG A 5 -14.07 -10.63 0.07
C ARG A 5 -12.81 -9.77 0.06
N LYS A 6 -11.69 -10.30 -0.42
CA LYS A 6 -10.41 -9.57 -0.47
C LYS A 6 -10.43 -8.56 -1.59
N ARG A 7 -9.99 -7.35 -1.28
CA ARG A 7 -9.95 -6.23 -2.22
C ARG A 7 -8.60 -6.15 -2.89
N ALA A 8 -8.60 -5.72 -4.15
CA ALA A 8 -7.36 -5.37 -4.82
C ALA A 8 -6.74 -4.14 -4.14
N LEU A 9 -5.43 -4.19 -3.95
CA LEU A 9 -4.69 -3.03 -3.46
C LEU A 9 -4.64 -1.94 -4.53
N PRO A 10 -4.69 -0.65 -4.15
CA PRO A 10 -4.48 0.43 -5.09
C PRO A 10 -3.04 0.37 -5.65
N TYR A 11 -2.91 0.47 -6.96
CA TYR A 11 -1.59 0.40 -7.61
C TYR A 11 -0.63 1.50 -7.16
N LEU A 12 -1.17 2.70 -6.90
CA LEU A 12 -0.39 3.89 -6.53
C LEU A 12 -1.14 4.70 -5.46
N PRO A 13 -1.18 4.23 -4.20
CA PRO A 13 -1.85 4.94 -3.12
C PRO A 13 -1.20 6.32 -2.92
N GLN A 14 -1.99 7.35 -2.66
CA GLN A 14 -1.50 8.69 -2.34
C GLN A 14 -1.20 8.80 -0.85
N VAL A 15 -2.06 8.23 -0.03
CA VAL A 15 -1.95 8.26 1.44
C VAL A 15 -1.98 6.83 1.97
N ILE A 16 -0.99 6.48 2.79
CA ILE A 16 -0.88 5.19 3.45
C ILE A 16 -1.07 5.38 4.95
N GLY A 17 -2.05 4.71 5.54
CA GLY A 17 -2.24 4.65 6.99
C GLY A 17 -1.43 3.50 7.57
N VAL A 18 -0.64 3.75 8.60
CA VAL A 18 0.16 2.73 9.28
C VAL A 18 -0.27 2.63 10.73
N VAL A 19 -0.71 1.45 11.13
CA VAL A 19 -1.07 1.08 12.51
C VAL A 19 0.07 0.29 13.11
N THR A 20 0.83 0.92 13.99
CA THR A 20 2.03 0.31 14.63
C THR A 20 2.46 1.11 15.85
N SER A 21 3.45 0.58 16.58
CA SER A 21 4.09 1.34 17.65
C SER A 21 4.99 2.45 17.09
N PRO A 22 4.90 3.68 17.60
CA PRO A 22 5.69 4.81 17.10
C PRO A 22 7.17 4.73 17.50
N ALA A 23 7.50 3.97 18.54
CA ALA A 23 8.87 3.85 19.08
C ALA A 23 9.68 2.70 18.47
N GLY A 24 9.06 1.81 17.68
CA GLY A 24 9.68 0.61 17.14
C GLY A 24 10.60 0.84 15.94
N ALA A 25 11.45 -0.16 15.65
CA ALA A 25 12.22 -0.22 14.40
C ALA A 25 11.28 -0.34 13.18
N VAL A 26 10.16 -1.04 13.35
CA VAL A 26 9.17 -1.35 12.31
C VAL A 26 8.73 -0.11 11.52
N ILE A 27 8.34 0.96 12.22
CA ILE A 27 7.90 2.18 11.53
C ILE A 27 9.05 2.85 10.76
N ARG A 28 10.25 2.83 11.30
CA ARG A 28 11.43 3.38 10.61
C ARG A 28 11.75 2.60 9.35
N ASP A 29 11.67 1.28 9.40
CA ASP A 29 11.92 0.40 8.27
C ASP A 29 10.88 0.60 7.17
N ILE A 30 9.60 0.72 7.52
CA ILE A 30 8.51 1.03 6.57
C ILE A 30 8.76 2.39 5.90
N LEU A 31 9.02 3.44 6.69
CA LEU A 31 9.24 4.79 6.16
C LEU A 31 10.49 4.87 5.28
N HIS A 32 11.58 4.20 5.68
CA HIS A 32 12.80 4.11 4.89
C HIS A 32 12.52 3.41 3.55
N ARG A 33 11.85 2.27 3.55
CA ARG A 33 11.54 1.52 2.34
C ARG A 33 10.59 2.28 1.40
N LEU A 34 9.56 2.92 1.93
CA LEU A 34 8.67 3.77 1.13
C LEU A 34 9.40 4.95 0.51
N ARG A 35 10.30 5.60 1.26
CA ARG A 35 11.10 6.72 0.75
C ARG A 35 11.99 6.31 -0.41
N ASP A 36 12.64 5.18 -0.31
CA ASP A 36 13.57 4.70 -1.34
C ASP A 36 12.82 4.21 -2.59
N ARG A 37 11.68 3.56 -2.40
CA ARG A 37 10.94 2.92 -3.49
C ARG A 37 9.98 3.88 -4.20
N PHE A 38 9.12 4.53 -3.45
CA PHE A 38 8.20 5.57 -3.92
C PHE A 38 7.68 6.38 -2.73
N PRO A 39 8.17 7.60 -2.49
CA PRO A 39 7.71 8.44 -1.38
C PRO A 39 6.21 8.69 -1.44
N ARG A 40 5.53 8.47 -0.31
CA ARG A 40 4.09 8.68 -0.13
C ARG A 40 3.81 9.43 1.16
N HIS A 41 2.62 10.03 1.24
CA HIS A 41 2.15 10.59 2.49
C HIS A 41 1.78 9.43 3.43
N VAL A 42 2.38 9.41 4.61
CA VAL A 42 2.14 8.37 5.61
C VAL A 42 1.48 8.98 6.83
N LEU A 43 0.33 8.44 7.20
CA LEU A 43 -0.34 8.74 8.46
C LEU A 43 -0.08 7.60 9.44
N ILE A 44 0.45 7.91 10.60
CA ILE A 44 0.72 6.92 11.63
C ILE A 44 -0.36 7.00 12.69
N TRP A 45 -1.02 5.88 12.98
CA TRP A 45 -1.86 5.73 14.16
C TRP A 45 -1.10 4.92 15.19
N PRO A 46 -0.59 5.59 16.24
CA PRO A 46 0.22 4.92 17.25
C PRO A 46 -0.64 4.00 18.11
N VAL A 47 -0.19 2.75 18.29
CA VAL A 47 -0.87 1.73 19.09
C VAL A 47 0.13 0.89 19.88
N ALA A 48 -0.34 0.28 20.97
CA ALA A 48 0.36 -0.84 21.58
C ALA A 48 0.28 -2.05 20.64
N VAL A 49 1.43 -2.66 20.32
CA VAL A 49 1.54 -3.81 19.41
C VAL A 49 1.74 -5.14 20.16
N GLN A 50 1.60 -5.14 21.48
CA GLN A 50 1.66 -6.30 22.37
C GLN A 50 0.95 -5.98 23.70
N GLY A 51 0.67 -7.03 24.51
CA GLY A 51 -0.01 -6.89 25.79
C GLY A 51 -1.52 -6.67 25.66
N GLN A 52 -2.19 -6.45 26.78
CA GLN A 52 -3.66 -6.43 26.87
C GLN A 52 -4.32 -5.31 26.05
N ALA A 53 -3.67 -4.17 25.88
CA ALA A 53 -4.22 -3.04 25.13
C ALA A 53 -4.17 -3.23 23.60
N CYS A 54 -3.30 -4.13 23.11
CA CYS A 54 -3.00 -4.30 21.70
C CYS A 54 -4.26 -4.47 20.85
N ALA A 55 -5.08 -5.45 21.14
CA ALA A 55 -6.26 -5.78 20.32
C ALA A 55 -7.26 -4.62 20.24
N GLY A 56 -7.53 -4.00 21.39
CA GLY A 56 -8.45 -2.86 21.48
C GLY A 56 -7.97 -1.65 20.70
N GLU A 57 -6.69 -1.28 20.85
CA GLU A 57 -6.10 -0.12 20.18
C GLU A 57 -5.95 -0.34 18.67
N VAL A 58 -5.50 -1.52 18.23
CA VAL A 58 -5.41 -1.85 16.80
C VAL A 58 -6.78 -1.80 16.14
N ALA A 59 -7.79 -2.41 16.74
CA ALA A 59 -9.15 -2.38 16.20
C ALA A 59 -9.73 -0.96 16.18
N ALA A 60 -9.44 -0.14 17.19
CA ALA A 60 -9.85 1.26 17.24
C ALA A 60 -9.16 2.08 16.15
N ALA A 61 -7.86 1.88 15.90
CA ALA A 61 -7.10 2.55 14.86
C ALA A 61 -7.63 2.23 13.46
N ILE A 62 -7.91 0.96 13.16
CA ILE A 62 -8.49 0.54 11.88
C ILE A 62 -9.86 1.22 11.67
N ARG A 63 -10.73 1.19 12.68
CA ARG A 63 -12.03 1.88 12.62
C ARG A 63 -11.88 3.40 12.48
N GLY A 64 -10.92 3.98 13.18
CA GLY A 64 -10.63 5.41 13.13
C GLY A 64 -10.21 5.87 11.75
N PHE A 65 -9.27 5.17 11.09
CA PHE A 65 -8.92 5.47 9.70
C PHE A 65 -10.11 5.34 8.74
N ASN A 66 -10.98 4.35 8.96
CA ASN A 66 -12.19 4.18 8.16
C ASN A 66 -13.26 5.25 8.41
N ALA A 67 -13.22 5.92 9.57
CA ALA A 67 -14.13 7.01 9.91
C ALA A 67 -13.67 8.37 9.36
N ILE A 68 -12.44 8.51 8.88
CA ILE A 68 -11.98 9.74 8.22
C ILE A 68 -12.81 9.97 6.96
N GLU A 69 -13.41 11.15 6.88
CA GLU A 69 -14.22 11.54 5.73
C GLU A 69 -13.33 11.98 4.55
N PRO A 70 -13.65 11.54 3.32
CA PRO A 70 -12.95 12.03 2.13
C PRO A 70 -13.11 13.55 1.98
N GLY A 71 -12.00 14.25 1.72
CA GLY A 71 -12.01 15.71 1.56
C GLY A 71 -11.99 16.51 2.87
N GLY A 72 -11.90 15.82 4.01
CA GLY A 72 -11.71 16.47 5.31
C GLY A 72 -10.29 17.02 5.53
N PRO A 73 -10.03 17.65 6.69
CA PRO A 73 -8.72 18.25 6.99
C PRO A 73 -7.60 17.23 7.11
N ILE A 74 -7.92 15.99 7.45
CA ILE A 74 -6.97 14.85 7.46
C ILE A 74 -7.29 14.01 6.24
N PRO A 75 -6.32 13.77 5.33
CA PRO A 75 -6.57 12.96 4.15
C PRO A 75 -6.84 11.50 4.56
N ARG A 76 -7.91 10.93 4.00
CA ARG A 76 -8.25 9.53 4.23
C ARG A 76 -7.23 8.64 3.54
N PRO A 77 -6.68 7.60 4.21
CA PRO A 77 -5.78 6.65 3.57
C PRO A 77 -6.46 5.85 2.45
N ASP A 78 -5.70 5.58 1.38
CA ASP A 78 -6.09 4.69 0.28
C ASP A 78 -5.75 3.23 0.60
N LEU A 79 -4.79 3.02 1.52
CA LEU A 79 -4.27 1.74 1.93
C LEU A 79 -3.89 1.78 3.41
N LEU A 80 -4.16 0.70 4.13
CA LEU A 80 -3.71 0.51 5.51
C LEU A 80 -2.61 -0.54 5.57
N ILE A 81 -1.64 -0.34 6.46
CA ILE A 81 -0.65 -1.34 6.86
C ILE A 81 -0.77 -1.50 8.38
N VAL A 82 -1.05 -2.71 8.84
CA VAL A 82 -0.96 -3.08 10.25
C VAL A 82 0.34 -3.85 10.43
N ALA A 83 1.27 -3.30 11.20
CA ALA A 83 2.61 -3.85 11.26
C ALA A 83 3.13 -4.03 12.68
N ARG A 84 3.78 -5.19 12.89
CA ARG A 84 4.52 -5.55 14.11
C ARG A 84 5.66 -6.46 13.72
N GLY A 85 6.84 -6.19 14.23
CA GLY A 85 8.01 -7.07 14.04
C GLY A 85 7.80 -8.45 14.67
N GLY A 86 8.81 -9.30 14.61
CA GLY A 86 8.79 -10.62 15.26
C GLY A 86 8.64 -10.53 16.77
N GLY A 87 8.29 -11.65 17.40
CA GLY A 87 8.11 -11.80 18.83
C GLY A 87 7.61 -13.20 19.18
N SER A 88 7.36 -13.45 20.45
CA SER A 88 6.77 -14.71 20.88
C SER A 88 5.30 -14.82 20.44
N LEU A 89 4.75 -16.01 20.48
CA LEU A 89 3.34 -16.24 20.14
C LEU A 89 2.41 -15.41 21.04
N GLU A 90 2.78 -15.28 22.30
CA GLU A 90 2.04 -14.48 23.29
C GLU A 90 2.05 -12.99 22.91
N ASP A 91 3.15 -12.49 22.39
CA ASP A 91 3.26 -11.10 21.94
C ASP A 91 2.36 -10.81 20.72
N LEU A 92 2.15 -11.80 19.86
CA LEU A 92 1.33 -11.70 18.67
C LEU A 92 -0.16 -11.98 18.93
N TRP A 93 -0.50 -12.45 20.14
CA TRP A 93 -1.85 -12.92 20.46
C TRP A 93 -2.93 -11.87 20.21
N GLY A 94 -2.65 -10.62 20.49
CA GLY A 94 -3.60 -9.52 20.24
C GLY A 94 -4.11 -9.43 18.81
N PHE A 95 -3.35 -9.91 17.83
CA PHE A 95 -3.75 -9.94 16.40
C PHE A 95 -4.62 -11.16 16.04
N ASN A 96 -4.82 -12.09 17.00
CA ASN A 96 -5.76 -13.21 16.91
C ASN A 96 -7.12 -12.89 17.52
N GLU A 97 -7.27 -11.76 18.19
CA GLU A 97 -8.51 -11.39 18.85
C GLU A 97 -9.62 -11.07 17.84
N GLU A 98 -10.83 -11.54 18.13
CA GLU A 98 -12.01 -11.36 17.26
C GLU A 98 -12.27 -9.89 16.93
N ILE A 99 -12.04 -8.98 17.89
CA ILE A 99 -12.27 -7.55 17.70
C ILE A 99 -11.39 -6.96 16.59
N VAL A 100 -10.14 -7.43 16.43
CA VAL A 100 -9.21 -7.04 15.37
C VAL A 100 -9.65 -7.63 14.04
N VAL A 101 -9.91 -8.93 14.01
CA VAL A 101 -10.37 -9.64 12.81
C VAL A 101 -11.63 -9.01 12.23
N ARG A 102 -12.61 -8.67 13.09
CA ARG A 102 -13.83 -7.98 12.66
C ARG A 102 -13.57 -6.56 12.17
N ALA A 103 -12.64 -5.83 12.80
CA ALA A 103 -12.28 -4.50 12.35
C ALA A 103 -11.65 -4.52 10.94
N VAL A 104 -10.79 -5.50 10.67
CA VAL A 104 -10.19 -5.73 9.35
C VAL A 104 -11.24 -6.13 8.32
N ALA A 105 -12.07 -7.14 8.63
CA ALA A 105 -13.11 -7.64 7.72
C ALA A 105 -14.14 -6.56 7.33
N ASN A 106 -14.40 -5.60 8.22
CA ASN A 106 -15.32 -4.48 8.00
C ASN A 106 -14.62 -3.23 7.45
N SER A 107 -13.30 -3.25 7.30
CA SER A 107 -12.57 -2.11 6.72
C SER A 107 -13.03 -1.87 5.29
N ARG A 108 -13.28 -0.61 4.93
CA ARG A 108 -13.54 -0.17 3.55
C ARG A 108 -12.27 0.23 2.82
N ILE A 109 -11.19 0.40 3.54
CA ILE A 109 -9.86 0.70 3.02
C ILE A 109 -9.11 -0.63 2.91
N PRO A 110 -8.51 -0.99 1.76
CA PRO A 110 -7.68 -2.17 1.62
C PRO A 110 -6.58 -2.22 2.67
N LEU A 111 -6.26 -3.41 3.17
CA LEU A 111 -5.36 -3.56 4.31
C LEU A 111 -4.33 -4.66 4.06
N ILE A 112 -3.06 -4.32 4.32
CA ILE A 112 -1.94 -5.26 4.37
C ILE A 112 -1.66 -5.59 5.84
N SER A 113 -1.64 -6.87 6.18
CA SER A 113 -1.09 -7.34 7.46
C SER A 113 0.39 -7.68 7.29
N ALA A 114 1.21 -7.18 8.22
CA ALA A 114 2.64 -7.46 8.33
C ALA A 114 2.99 -7.71 9.81
N VAL A 115 2.42 -8.77 10.36
CA VAL A 115 2.51 -9.15 11.77
C VAL A 115 3.37 -10.40 11.89
N GLY A 116 4.43 -10.32 12.71
CA GLY A 116 5.38 -11.42 12.90
C GLY A 116 6.40 -11.55 11.76
N HIS A 117 6.98 -12.74 11.64
CA HIS A 117 7.89 -13.14 10.58
C HIS A 117 7.20 -14.08 9.57
N GLU A 118 7.95 -14.60 8.62
CA GLU A 118 7.41 -15.46 7.55
C GLU A 118 6.68 -16.71 8.09
N THR A 119 7.19 -17.29 9.17
CA THR A 119 6.61 -18.48 9.83
C THR A 119 5.43 -18.18 10.74
N ASP A 120 5.28 -16.95 11.20
CA ASP A 120 4.24 -16.56 12.13
C ASP A 120 2.96 -16.20 11.37
N THR A 121 1.89 -16.91 11.63
CA THR A 121 0.59 -16.61 11.00
C THR A 121 -0.45 -16.33 12.08
N THR A 122 -1.11 -15.22 11.95
CA THR A 122 -2.16 -14.78 12.88
C THR A 122 -3.50 -14.62 12.15
N LEU A 123 -4.60 -14.52 12.90
CA LEU A 123 -5.93 -14.41 12.29
C LEU A 123 -6.12 -13.11 11.48
N ILE A 124 -5.41 -12.04 11.83
CA ILE A 124 -5.42 -10.81 11.05
C ILE A 124 -4.90 -11.05 9.62
N ASP A 125 -3.93 -11.95 9.42
CA ASP A 125 -3.36 -12.28 8.10
C ASP A 125 -4.40 -12.90 7.17
N TYR A 126 -5.27 -13.75 7.72
CA TYR A 126 -6.37 -14.34 6.96
C TYR A 126 -7.47 -13.33 6.64
N ALA A 127 -7.73 -12.40 7.55
CA ALA A 127 -8.78 -11.39 7.39
C ALA A 127 -8.35 -10.23 6.48
N SER A 128 -7.06 -9.93 6.40
CA SER A 128 -6.49 -8.86 5.58
C SER A 128 -6.63 -9.13 4.09
N ASP A 129 -6.60 -8.08 3.27
CA ASP A 129 -6.64 -8.22 1.81
C ASP A 129 -5.35 -8.83 1.27
N LEU A 130 -4.21 -8.50 1.90
CA LEU A 130 -2.91 -9.09 1.59
C LEU A 130 -2.10 -9.30 2.87
N ARG A 131 -1.38 -10.42 2.94
CA ARG A 131 -0.35 -10.67 3.95
C ARG A 131 1.02 -10.35 3.39
N ALA A 132 1.82 -9.62 4.15
CA ALA A 132 3.24 -9.43 3.92
C ALA A 132 4.06 -10.19 4.97
N PRO A 133 5.15 -10.88 4.59
CA PRO A 133 5.96 -11.66 5.54
C PRO A 133 6.73 -10.78 6.53
N THR A 134 6.94 -9.51 6.21
CA THR A 134 7.64 -8.54 7.05
C THR A 134 7.09 -7.13 6.85
N PRO A 135 7.28 -6.21 7.81
CA PRO A 135 6.92 -4.80 7.65
C PRO A 135 7.58 -4.14 6.44
N THR A 136 8.82 -4.51 6.12
CA THR A 136 9.54 -4.03 4.93
C THR A 136 8.88 -4.51 3.65
N ALA A 137 8.50 -5.80 3.60
CA ALA A 137 7.78 -6.35 2.46
C ALA A 137 6.40 -5.69 2.27
N ALA A 138 5.70 -5.33 3.36
CA ALA A 138 4.45 -4.59 3.28
C ALA A 138 4.63 -3.23 2.58
N ALA A 139 5.69 -2.50 2.90
CA ALA A 139 6.02 -1.25 2.23
C ALA A 139 6.35 -1.46 0.74
N GLU A 140 7.01 -2.56 0.39
CA GLU A 140 7.31 -2.91 -1.01
C GLU A 140 6.05 -3.27 -1.81
N LEU A 141 5.12 -3.99 -1.19
CA LEU A 141 3.84 -4.37 -1.80
C LEU A 141 2.88 -3.19 -1.92
N ALA A 142 3.03 -2.19 -1.05
CA ALA A 142 2.18 -1.00 -1.02
C ALA A 142 2.41 -0.05 -2.20
N VAL A 143 3.61 -0.04 -2.80
CA VAL A 143 3.96 0.91 -3.87
C VAL A 143 4.84 0.26 -4.95
N PRO A 144 4.70 0.67 -6.23
CA PRO A 144 5.60 0.23 -7.30
C PRO A 144 6.99 0.86 -7.14
N VAL A 145 7.94 0.44 -7.97
CA VAL A 145 9.26 1.09 -8.05
C VAL A 145 9.16 2.34 -8.90
N ARG A 146 9.43 3.49 -8.32
CA ARG A 146 9.35 4.79 -9.01
C ARG A 146 10.24 4.88 -10.25
N LEU A 147 11.46 4.35 -10.16
CA LEU A 147 12.41 4.38 -11.27
C LEU A 147 11.93 3.58 -12.48
N ASP A 148 11.27 2.43 -12.26
CA ASP A 148 10.72 1.60 -13.33
C ASP A 148 9.57 2.31 -14.05
N LEU A 149 8.73 3.04 -13.29
CA LEU A 149 7.67 3.87 -13.87
C LEU A 149 8.22 5.01 -14.70
N LEU A 150 9.26 5.69 -14.23
CA LEU A 150 9.92 6.75 -14.98
C LEU A 150 10.55 6.21 -16.27
N ALA A 151 11.27 5.08 -16.22
CA ALA A 151 11.84 4.45 -17.39
C ALA A 151 10.76 4.05 -18.41
N THR A 152 9.62 3.53 -17.93
CA THR A 152 8.48 3.20 -18.78
C THR A 152 7.89 4.45 -19.45
N LEU A 153 7.76 5.53 -18.69
CA LEU A 153 7.24 6.81 -19.19
C LEU A 153 8.16 7.40 -20.28
N ASP A 154 9.47 7.38 -20.05
CA ASP A 154 10.47 7.84 -21.01
C ASP A 154 10.43 7.01 -22.32
N ALA A 155 10.32 5.69 -22.19
CA ALA A 155 10.19 4.81 -23.36
C ALA A 155 8.91 5.08 -24.16
N LEU A 156 7.78 5.30 -23.48
CA LEU A 156 6.51 5.66 -24.11
C LEU A 156 6.57 7.03 -24.79
N SER A 157 7.18 8.02 -24.14
CA SER A 157 7.40 9.36 -24.68
C SER A 157 8.24 9.33 -25.97
N ALA A 158 9.34 8.57 -25.95
CA ALA A 158 10.20 8.39 -27.12
C ALA A 158 9.47 7.68 -28.27
N ARG A 159 8.62 6.70 -27.96
CA ARG A 159 7.79 6.01 -28.98
C ARG A 159 6.76 6.96 -29.58
N LEU A 160 6.09 7.75 -28.77
CA LEU A 160 5.11 8.73 -29.22
C LEU A 160 5.77 9.77 -30.15
N SER A 161 6.90 10.33 -29.75
CA SER A 161 7.64 11.34 -30.54
C SER A 161 8.05 10.76 -31.91
N ARG A 162 8.57 9.53 -31.94
CA ARG A 162 8.92 8.86 -33.19
C ARG A 162 7.70 8.62 -34.10
N ALA A 163 6.59 8.16 -33.53
CA ALA A 163 5.37 7.90 -34.28
C ALA A 163 4.79 9.19 -34.87
N LEU A 164 4.81 10.30 -34.12
CA LEU A 164 4.38 11.61 -34.61
C LEU A 164 5.26 12.13 -35.76
N ALA A 165 6.58 12.04 -35.58
CA ALA A 165 7.55 12.45 -36.62
C ALA A 165 7.36 11.63 -37.90
N GLN A 166 7.24 10.32 -37.80
CA GLN A 166 7.00 9.43 -38.92
C GLN A 166 5.65 9.73 -39.62
N GLY A 167 4.60 9.96 -38.82
CA GLY A 167 3.28 10.32 -39.35
C GLY A 167 3.30 11.63 -40.12
N ALA A 168 4.02 12.66 -39.61
CA ALA A 168 4.20 13.92 -40.29
C ALA A 168 5.01 13.76 -41.57
N ALA A 169 6.12 13.03 -41.54
CA ALA A 169 6.94 12.75 -42.71
C ALA A 169 6.16 12.02 -43.81
N ASN A 170 5.40 11.00 -43.45
CA ASN A 170 4.57 10.25 -44.41
C ASN A 170 3.49 11.13 -45.04
N ARG A 171 2.83 12.00 -44.28
CA ARG A 171 1.83 12.95 -44.83
C ARG A 171 2.48 13.97 -45.74
N SER A 172 3.64 14.52 -45.38
CA SER A 172 4.38 15.46 -46.20
C SER A 172 4.84 14.80 -47.50
N GLN A 173 5.28 13.56 -47.48
CA GLN A 173 5.65 12.82 -48.68
C GLN A 173 4.43 12.59 -49.57
N ARG A 174 3.30 12.18 -49.02
CA ARG A 174 2.06 11.97 -49.78
C ARG A 174 1.55 13.24 -50.45
N LEU A 175 1.67 14.38 -49.76
CA LEU A 175 1.34 15.68 -50.36
C LEU A 175 2.25 16.03 -51.57
N ARG A 176 3.58 15.81 -51.42
CA ARG A 176 4.52 16.03 -52.53
C ARG A 176 4.22 15.13 -53.73
N ASP A 177 3.86 13.87 -53.47
CA ASP A 177 3.55 12.92 -54.54
C ASP A 177 2.28 13.29 -55.28
N LEU A 178 1.24 13.72 -54.54
CA LEU A 178 -0.02 14.24 -55.17
C LEU A 178 0.15 15.55 -55.92
N SER A 179 1.10 16.41 -55.52
CA SER A 179 1.36 17.68 -56.19
C SER A 179 2.20 17.53 -57.47
N ARG A 180 2.76 16.36 -57.75
CA ARG A 180 3.56 16.04 -58.95
C ARG A 180 2.78 15.22 -60.00
N ALA A 181 1.60 14.75 -59.60
CA ALA A 181 0.68 14.02 -60.48
C ALA A 181 -0.31 14.98 -61.16
#